data_251fe905a4579b799b80fd085ecd59d0
#
_entry.id   251fe905a4579b799b80fd085ecd59d0
#
_cell.length_a   1.000
_cell.length_b   1.000
_cell.length_c   1.000
_cell.angle_alpha   90.00
_cell.angle_beta   90.00
_cell.angle_gamma   90.00
#
_symmetry.space_group_name_H-M   'P 1'
#
loop_
_entity.id
_entity.type
_entity.pdbx_description
1 polymer ?
#
loop_
_entity_poly.entity_id
_entity_poly.type
_entity_poly.pdbx_seq_one_letter_code
_entity_poly.pdbx_strand_id
1 'polypeptide(L)'
;MNTPKLLPSLMCVDFSRMAQTLEVFEQCGIDALHVDIMDGEFVPNYALGTDFCRQLRKLTPIPLDIHLMISRPDTKLSCFAIQPGEYVSVHWESTPHIHRTIGAIAALGGKPMLAINPATPYDVIRYLLPDLADVLV
;
A
#
# COMPACT_ATOMS: atom_id res chain seq x y z
N MET A 1 -22.64 9.31 -5.64
CA MET A 1 -22.15 7.99 -5.21
C MET A 1 -20.74 7.85 -5.75
N ASN A 2 -19.78 7.48 -4.93
CA ASN A 2 -18.41 7.22 -5.44
C ASN A 2 -18.44 5.95 -6.29
N THR A 3 -17.86 6.03 -7.48
CA THR A 3 -17.67 4.84 -8.33
C THR A 3 -16.65 3.91 -7.66
N PRO A 4 -16.94 2.60 -7.56
CA PRO A 4 -15.96 1.64 -7.06
C PRO A 4 -14.67 1.69 -7.87
N LYS A 5 -13.53 1.55 -7.19
CA LYS A 5 -12.21 1.46 -7.82
C LYS A 5 -11.76 0.01 -7.89
N LEU A 6 -10.98 -0.30 -8.93
CA LEU A 6 -10.40 -1.63 -9.12
C LEU A 6 -8.89 -1.57 -8.87
N LEU A 7 -8.44 -2.34 -7.87
CA LEU A 7 -7.04 -2.40 -7.42
C LEU A 7 -6.58 -3.88 -7.38
N PRO A 8 -6.20 -4.47 -8.53
CA PRO A 8 -5.73 -5.86 -8.57
C PRO A 8 -4.44 -6.04 -7.78
N SER A 9 -4.38 -7.12 -6.98
CA SER A 9 -3.15 -7.48 -6.26
C SER A 9 -2.14 -8.15 -7.19
N LEU A 10 -0.92 -7.64 -7.19
CA LEU A 10 0.19 -8.18 -7.98
C LEU A 10 0.77 -9.48 -7.40
N MET A 11 0.39 -9.88 -6.20
CA MET A 11 0.70 -11.19 -5.64
C MET A 11 0.10 -12.36 -6.45
N CYS A 12 -0.98 -12.10 -7.20
CA CYS A 12 -1.70 -13.11 -7.98
C CYS A 12 -1.27 -13.15 -9.45
N VAL A 13 -0.29 -12.36 -9.86
CA VAL A 13 0.15 -12.23 -11.25
C VAL A 13 1.30 -13.18 -11.56
N ASP A 14 1.30 -13.76 -12.75
CA ASP A 14 2.46 -14.46 -13.30
C ASP A 14 3.56 -13.44 -13.67
N PHE A 15 4.64 -13.40 -12.89
CA PHE A 15 5.73 -12.46 -13.09
C PHE A 15 6.43 -12.62 -14.44
N SER A 16 6.39 -13.80 -15.07
CA SER A 16 6.94 -14.02 -16.41
C SER A 16 6.16 -13.25 -17.48
N ARG A 17 4.93 -12.83 -17.19
CA ARG A 17 4.02 -12.10 -18.08
C ARG A 17 3.67 -10.70 -17.57
N MET A 18 4.44 -10.17 -16.64
CA MET A 18 4.14 -8.90 -15.96
C MET A 18 3.86 -7.75 -16.95
N ALA A 19 4.72 -7.55 -17.95
CA ALA A 19 4.55 -6.46 -18.91
C ALA A 19 3.21 -6.56 -19.66
N GLN A 20 2.86 -7.76 -20.14
CA GLN A 20 1.60 -8.00 -20.85
C GLN A 20 0.39 -7.78 -19.93
N THR A 21 0.50 -8.20 -18.66
CA THR A 21 -0.56 -8.00 -17.67
C THR A 21 -0.78 -6.52 -17.40
N LEU A 22 0.28 -5.74 -17.26
CA LEU A 22 0.19 -4.29 -17.04
C LEU A 22 -0.45 -3.58 -18.25
N GLU A 23 -0.12 -3.96 -19.48
CA GLU A 23 -0.77 -3.44 -20.70
C GLU A 23 -2.29 -3.68 -20.67
N VAL A 24 -2.73 -4.89 -20.28
CA VAL A 24 -4.16 -5.22 -20.13
C VAL A 24 -4.80 -4.35 -19.04
N PHE A 25 -4.14 -4.16 -17.91
CA PHE A 25 -4.65 -3.34 -16.81
C PHE A 25 -4.81 -1.87 -17.24
N GLU A 26 -3.87 -1.32 -17.99
CA GLU A 26 -3.98 0.03 -18.56
C GLU A 26 -5.17 0.14 -19.51
N GLN A 27 -5.34 -0.82 -20.43
CA GLN A 27 -6.47 -0.87 -21.37
C GLN A 27 -7.82 -1.00 -20.65
N CYS A 28 -7.87 -1.71 -19.54
CA CYS A 28 -9.07 -1.87 -18.72
C CYS A 28 -9.36 -0.68 -17.79
N GLY A 29 -8.46 0.30 -17.70
CA GLY A 29 -8.64 1.47 -16.85
C GLY A 29 -8.58 1.15 -15.34
N ILE A 30 -7.66 0.28 -14.93
CA ILE A 30 -7.42 -0.06 -13.51
C ILE A 30 -6.97 1.20 -12.78
N ASP A 31 -7.52 1.43 -11.57
CA ASP A 31 -7.32 2.66 -10.81
C ASP A 31 -5.96 2.72 -10.08
N ALA A 32 -5.49 1.59 -9.54
CA ALA A 32 -4.18 1.45 -8.90
C ALA A 32 -3.75 -0.02 -8.87
N LEU A 33 -2.46 -0.28 -8.64
CA LEU A 33 -1.89 -1.62 -8.50
C LEU A 33 -1.64 -1.91 -7.02
N HIS A 34 -2.31 -2.92 -6.47
CA HIS A 34 -2.11 -3.32 -5.08
C HIS A 34 -0.83 -4.15 -4.95
N VAL A 35 0.10 -3.65 -4.11
CA VAL A 35 1.44 -4.22 -3.92
C VAL A 35 1.63 -4.62 -2.46
N ASP A 36 1.54 -5.90 -2.18
CA ASP A 36 1.71 -6.47 -0.84
C ASP A 36 3.19 -6.61 -0.49
N ILE A 37 3.67 -5.86 0.49
CA ILE A 37 5.05 -5.90 0.98
C ILE A 37 5.09 -6.61 2.33
N MET A 38 5.90 -7.66 2.43
CA MET A 38 6.03 -8.47 3.63
C MET A 38 7.50 -8.65 4.00
N ASP A 39 7.83 -8.55 5.29
CA ASP A 39 9.22 -8.57 5.79
C ASP A 39 9.59 -9.83 6.59
N GLY A 40 8.68 -10.80 6.72
CA GLY A 40 8.92 -12.02 7.49
C GLY A 40 8.86 -11.84 9.00
N GLU A 41 8.64 -10.61 9.50
CA GLU A 41 8.55 -10.28 10.92
C GLU A 41 7.10 -9.97 11.32
N PHE A 42 6.46 -9.04 10.64
CA PHE A 42 5.06 -8.68 10.90
C PHE A 42 4.11 -9.81 10.46
N VAL A 43 4.41 -10.43 9.33
CA VAL A 43 3.74 -11.65 8.84
C VAL A 43 4.81 -12.71 8.51
N PRO A 44 4.52 -14.01 8.66
CA PRO A 44 5.51 -15.09 8.46
C PRO A 44 5.73 -15.41 6.96
N ASN A 45 5.91 -14.38 6.16
CA ASN A 45 6.16 -14.50 4.72
C ASN A 45 7.02 -13.33 4.24
N TYR A 46 7.71 -13.51 3.11
CA TYR A 46 8.43 -12.47 2.39
C TYR A 46 7.77 -12.27 1.03
N ALA A 47 7.42 -11.04 0.70
CA ALA A 47 6.82 -10.74 -0.58
C ALA A 47 7.18 -9.35 -1.06
N LEU A 48 7.51 -9.25 -2.34
CA LEU A 48 7.79 -8.02 -3.06
C LEU A 48 8.79 -7.11 -2.31
N GLY A 49 8.95 -5.87 -2.68
CA GLY A 49 9.86 -4.97 -1.98
C GLY A 49 10.06 -3.66 -2.70
N THR A 50 10.98 -2.85 -2.17
CA THR A 50 11.26 -1.49 -2.66
C THR A 50 11.71 -1.46 -4.12
N ASP A 51 12.55 -2.42 -4.53
CA ASP A 51 13.02 -2.54 -5.91
C ASP A 51 11.90 -2.92 -6.87
N PHE A 52 10.98 -3.77 -6.43
CA PHE A 52 9.79 -4.13 -7.20
C PHE A 52 8.93 -2.89 -7.48
N CYS A 53 8.61 -2.08 -6.46
CA CYS A 53 7.89 -0.82 -6.63
C CYS A 53 8.61 0.12 -7.62
N ARG A 54 9.94 0.22 -7.50
CA ARG A 54 10.75 1.06 -8.40
C ARG A 54 10.71 0.58 -9.85
N GLN A 55 10.70 -0.73 -10.08
CA GLN A 55 10.60 -1.30 -11.43
C GLN A 55 9.20 -1.12 -12.01
N LEU A 56 8.14 -1.35 -11.23
CA LEU A 56 6.77 -1.12 -11.67
C LEU A 56 6.55 0.29 -12.21
N ARG A 57 7.03 1.31 -11.50
CA ARG A 57 6.90 2.72 -11.92
C ARG A 57 7.59 3.04 -13.25
N LYS A 58 8.50 2.17 -13.72
CA LYS A 58 9.11 2.28 -15.05
C LYS A 58 8.30 1.57 -16.14
N LEU A 59 7.46 0.63 -15.75
CA LEU A 59 6.71 -0.24 -16.67
C LEU A 59 5.31 0.28 -16.95
N THR A 60 4.73 1.07 -16.03
CA THR A 60 3.34 1.54 -16.15
C THR A 60 3.14 2.88 -15.47
N PRO A 61 2.24 3.75 -15.96
CA PRO A 61 1.83 4.96 -15.29
C PRO A 61 0.76 4.74 -14.21
N ILE A 62 0.22 3.51 -14.05
CA ILE A 62 -0.81 3.22 -13.05
C ILE A 62 -0.20 3.45 -11.64
N PRO A 63 -0.84 4.26 -10.78
CA PRO A 63 -0.34 4.51 -9.44
C PRO A 63 -0.31 3.25 -8.58
N LEU A 64 0.60 3.21 -7.61
CA LEU A 64 0.68 2.09 -6.69
C LEU A 64 -0.23 2.31 -5.47
N ASP A 65 -0.77 1.22 -4.97
CA ASP A 65 -1.39 1.06 -3.65
C ASP A 65 -0.50 0.10 -2.85
N ILE A 66 0.39 0.67 -2.04
CA ILE A 66 1.47 -0.04 -1.33
C ILE A 66 0.95 -0.48 0.03
N HIS A 67 0.74 -1.78 0.22
CA HIS A 67 0.31 -2.36 1.48
C HIS A 67 1.51 -2.87 2.28
N LEU A 68 1.83 -2.19 3.37
CA LEU A 68 3.00 -2.47 4.20
C LEU A 68 2.65 -3.42 5.37
N MET A 69 2.75 -4.71 5.14
CA MET A 69 2.71 -5.75 6.17
C MET A 69 4.12 -5.97 6.74
N ILE A 70 4.69 -4.89 7.30
CA ILE A 70 6.06 -4.87 7.82
C ILE A 70 6.10 -4.33 9.24
N SER A 71 7.04 -4.81 10.04
CA SER A 71 7.32 -4.30 11.36
C SER A 71 7.97 -2.92 11.29
N ARG A 72 7.52 -1.99 12.13
CA ARG A 72 8.06 -0.63 12.26
C ARG A 72 8.17 0.12 10.92
N PRO A 73 7.06 0.29 10.17
CA PRO A 73 7.05 1.02 8.90
C PRO A 73 7.55 2.46 9.05
N ASP A 74 7.37 3.08 10.22
CA ASP A 74 7.83 4.42 10.55
C ASP A 74 9.33 4.65 10.28
N THR A 75 10.15 3.61 10.39
CA THR A 75 11.59 3.66 10.13
C THR A 75 11.99 3.32 8.70
N LYS A 76 11.05 2.86 7.88
CA LYS A 76 11.31 2.26 6.56
C LYS A 76 10.66 3.01 5.39
N LEU A 77 9.76 3.97 5.65
CA LEU A 77 8.99 4.67 4.61
C LEU A 77 9.87 5.29 3.51
N SER A 78 11.02 5.88 3.88
CA SER A 78 11.93 6.51 2.92
C SER A 78 12.50 5.55 1.88
N CYS A 79 12.55 4.24 2.18
CA CYS A 79 13.06 3.22 1.27
C CYS A 79 12.13 3.00 0.06
N PHE A 80 10.84 3.33 0.18
CA PHE A 80 9.83 3.06 -0.85
C PHE A 80 9.73 4.15 -1.92
N ALA A 81 10.37 5.30 -1.71
CA ALA A 81 10.35 6.44 -2.65
C ALA A 81 8.91 6.77 -3.10
N ILE A 82 8.00 6.87 -2.12
CA ILE A 82 6.57 7.12 -2.33
C ILE A 82 6.38 8.31 -3.27
N GLN A 83 5.51 8.14 -4.28
CA GLN A 83 5.22 9.18 -5.26
C GLN A 83 3.91 9.90 -4.92
N PRO A 84 3.75 11.17 -5.33
CA PRO A 84 2.50 11.88 -5.14
C PRO A 84 1.31 11.13 -5.77
N GLY A 85 0.26 10.95 -4.95
CA GLY A 85 -0.97 10.27 -5.37
C GLY A 85 -1.01 8.76 -5.17
N GLU A 86 0.11 8.11 -4.84
CA GLU A 86 0.11 6.70 -4.44
C GLU A 86 -0.58 6.51 -3.09
N TYR A 87 -1.27 5.40 -2.93
CA TYR A 87 -1.81 4.98 -1.65
C TYR A 87 -0.76 4.19 -0.86
N VAL A 88 -0.72 4.38 0.47
CA VAL A 88 0.18 3.62 1.34
C VAL A 88 -0.58 3.23 2.59
N SER A 89 -0.82 1.93 2.76
CA SER A 89 -1.46 1.38 3.94
C SER A 89 -0.43 0.79 4.91
N VAL A 90 -0.60 1.10 6.18
CA VAL A 90 0.17 0.58 7.31
C VAL A 90 -0.78 -0.02 8.33
N HIS A 91 -0.38 -1.11 8.98
CA HIS A 91 -1.20 -1.75 10.01
C HIS A 91 -1.14 -0.99 11.33
N TRP A 92 -2.30 -0.86 12.00
CA TRP A 92 -2.39 -0.34 13.36
C TRP A 92 -1.39 -1.02 14.29
N GLU A 93 -1.25 -2.33 14.17
CA GLU A 93 -0.45 -3.19 15.04
C GLU A 93 1.05 -3.14 14.73
N SER A 94 1.45 -2.51 13.62
CA SER A 94 2.84 -2.56 13.13
C SER A 94 3.78 -1.56 13.81
N THR A 95 3.24 -0.54 14.49
CA THR A 95 4.02 0.49 15.19
C THR A 95 3.24 1.12 16.35
N PRO A 96 3.89 1.47 17.46
CA PRO A 96 3.26 2.24 18.53
C PRO A 96 3.04 3.72 18.18
N HIS A 97 3.55 4.18 17.04
CA HIS A 97 3.50 5.58 16.62
C HIS A 97 2.68 5.79 15.35
N ILE A 98 1.54 5.12 15.24
CA ILE A 98 0.73 5.05 14.01
C ILE A 98 0.33 6.43 13.47
N HIS A 99 -0.11 7.37 14.31
CA HIS A 99 -0.50 8.71 13.86
C HIS A 99 0.68 9.47 13.24
N ARG A 100 1.88 9.35 13.84
CA ARG A 100 3.09 9.94 13.26
C ARG A 100 3.44 9.30 11.91
N THR A 101 3.25 8.00 11.77
CA THR A 101 3.51 7.26 10.53
C THR A 101 2.57 7.72 9.42
N ILE A 102 1.28 7.88 9.72
CA ILE A 102 0.27 8.44 8.81
C ILE A 102 0.68 9.84 8.34
N GLY A 103 1.06 10.72 9.27
CA GLY A 103 1.55 12.06 8.93
C GLY A 103 2.82 12.05 8.07
N ALA A 104 3.72 11.10 8.29
CA ALA A 104 4.93 10.95 7.49
C ALA A 104 4.62 10.50 6.05
N ILE A 105 3.65 9.59 5.85
CA ILE A 105 3.19 9.19 4.52
C ILE A 105 2.62 10.41 3.76
N ALA A 106 1.76 11.19 4.42
CA ALA A 106 1.20 12.41 3.83
C ALA A 106 2.29 13.44 3.48
N ALA A 107 3.29 13.62 4.34
CA ALA A 107 4.42 14.53 4.09
C ALA A 107 5.29 14.10 2.90
N LEU A 108 5.32 12.82 2.57
CA LEU A 108 5.98 12.28 1.37
C LEU A 108 5.12 12.43 0.09
N GLY A 109 3.90 12.96 0.20
CA GLY A 109 2.96 13.13 -0.91
C GLY A 109 2.07 11.91 -1.16
N GLY A 110 2.18 10.86 -0.37
CA GLY A 110 1.32 9.69 -0.43
C GLY A 110 -0.06 9.94 0.18
N LYS A 111 -1.01 9.09 -0.14
CA LYS A 111 -2.35 9.04 0.44
C LYS A 111 -2.34 7.99 1.55
N PRO A 112 -2.33 8.39 2.83
CA PRO A 112 -2.23 7.43 3.93
C PRO A 112 -3.50 6.60 4.06
N MET A 113 -3.32 5.29 4.22
CA MET A 113 -4.37 4.35 4.56
C MET A 113 -3.99 3.59 5.83
N LEU A 114 -4.99 3.11 6.53
CA LEU A 114 -4.79 2.29 7.73
C LEU A 114 -5.39 0.90 7.52
N ALA A 115 -4.60 -0.13 7.79
CA ALA A 115 -5.06 -1.51 7.86
C ALA A 115 -5.22 -1.94 9.33
N ILE A 116 -6.21 -2.80 9.59
CA ILE A 116 -6.41 -3.45 10.90
C ILE A 116 -6.56 -4.95 10.72
N ASN A 117 -5.98 -5.71 11.64
CA ASN A 117 -6.17 -7.16 11.69
C ASN A 117 -7.58 -7.52 12.19
N PRO A 118 -8.14 -8.68 11.80
CA PRO A 118 -9.50 -9.07 12.16
C PRO A 118 -9.80 -9.08 13.67
N ALA A 119 -8.78 -9.24 14.52
CA ALA A 119 -8.93 -9.21 15.97
C ALA A 119 -8.85 -7.80 16.58
N THR A 120 -8.52 -6.79 15.79
CA THR A 120 -8.39 -5.42 16.27
C THR A 120 -9.74 -4.72 16.20
N PRO A 121 -10.25 -4.18 17.33
CA PRO A 121 -11.52 -3.45 17.33
C PRO A 121 -11.46 -2.20 16.44
N TYR A 122 -12.48 -1.97 15.62
CA TYR A 122 -12.54 -0.81 14.72
C TYR A 122 -12.50 0.55 15.46
N ASP A 123 -12.88 0.58 16.72
CA ASP A 123 -12.86 1.83 17.53
C ASP A 123 -11.46 2.44 17.69
N VAL A 124 -10.39 1.65 17.55
CA VAL A 124 -9.02 2.16 17.67
C VAL A 124 -8.67 3.17 16.58
N ILE A 125 -9.34 3.12 15.42
CA ILE A 125 -9.07 3.99 14.28
C ILE A 125 -9.87 5.31 14.31
N ARG A 126 -10.85 5.44 15.19
CA ARG A 126 -11.81 6.56 15.22
C ARG A 126 -11.15 7.94 15.13
N TYR A 127 -10.08 8.14 15.90
CA TYR A 127 -9.38 9.42 15.99
C TYR A 127 -8.43 9.67 14.79
N LEU A 128 -8.17 8.65 13.99
CA LEU A 128 -7.29 8.73 12.82
C LEU A 128 -8.07 8.97 11.53
N LEU A 129 -9.36 8.68 11.50
CA LEU A 129 -10.20 8.77 10.29
C LEU A 129 -10.07 10.10 9.53
N PRO A 130 -9.97 11.29 10.20
CA PRO A 130 -9.81 12.55 9.47
C PRO A 130 -8.51 12.68 8.67
N ASP A 131 -7.48 11.90 9.04
CA ASP A 131 -6.15 11.94 8.45
C ASP A 131 -5.92 10.84 7.39
N LEU A 132 -6.93 9.99 7.17
CA LEU A 132 -6.84 8.84 6.28
C LEU A 132 -7.54 9.10 4.94
N ALA A 133 -6.94 8.56 3.88
CA ALA A 133 -7.59 8.49 2.58
C ALA A 133 -8.60 7.34 2.52
N ASP A 134 -8.30 6.21 3.17
CA ASP A 134 -9.16 5.02 3.24
C ASP A 134 -8.71 4.08 4.37
N VAL A 135 -9.50 3.03 4.62
CA VAL A 135 -9.24 1.97 5.62
C VAL A 135 -9.30 0.61 4.94
N LEU A 136 -8.29 -0.23 5.19
CA LEU A 136 -8.22 -1.62 4.75
C LEU A 136 -8.61 -2.56 5.90
N VAL A 137 -9.57 -3.46 5.65
CA VAL A 137 -10.11 -4.38 6.66
C VAL A 137 -10.01 -5.82 6.19
#